data_15fbf5b0850dca3e9ea45f4ddfbf8c12
#
_entry.id   15fbf5b0850dca3e9ea45f4ddfbf8c12
#
_cell.length_a   1.000
_cell.length_b   1.000
_cell.length_c   1.000
_cell.angle_alpha   90.00
_cell.angle_beta   90.00
_cell.angle_gamma   90.00
#
_symmetry.space_group_name_H-M   'P 1'
#
loop_
_entity.id
_entity.type
_entity.pdbx_description
1 polymer ?
#
loop_
_entity_poly.entity_id
_entity_poly.type
_entity_poly.pdbx_seq_one_letter_code
_entity_poly.pdbx_strand_id
1 'polypeptide(L)'
;MQSTDIDELMRLLPHMSEQDKAELDNLLTDGLPRWLEQIGPQMAALDNPADIVFYGGQAGGGKSDLLLGLSLTQHEKSIIFRREAVQLVGLEERMTSILGGRTGYNSQDQIWRLPDGRTLEFGSCKDPDDWLKYQGRPHDLKAFDEITHFLEIQFRALIGWKRTDNPKVRQRVVCAGNPPTSSEGEWVIRFWAPWLDPMHPKPAKDGELRWFVTDEAGKDMEVPGPEPVKVGKDLMTPTSRTFIRSSVDDNLFLTLTGYKATLQSLPEPLRSQMLRGDFMAGRSDPVWQAIPTEWIKAAQARWRPRDVKGPMTALGLDPARGGVDNTAAARRHGNWFDEIRQAPGIVTKDGPTAAGFVAPLVRNGAPIAVDAIGIGSSALDFLIGLNLRVHAVVASEGSKSRDVTGTLRFKNVRAEMYWRLREALDPTASEPIDLPPDQELLGDLAAVRYKVVQMGQSLAGIQMRDKDEIREVLGRSSDRGDAVAMTFVDGLPPAGVSAGDAAYRKARGYGDDD
;
A
#
# COMPACT_ATOMS: atom_id res chain seq x y z
N MET A 1 -46.24 7.51 10.40
CA MET A 1 -47.04 8.73 10.59
C MET A 1 -47.37 9.30 9.22
N GLN A 2 -48.64 9.54 8.92
CA GLN A 2 -49.05 10.20 7.70
C GLN A 2 -48.75 11.72 7.81
N SER A 3 -48.50 12.40 6.70
CA SER A 3 -48.20 13.86 6.66
C SER A 3 -49.21 14.71 7.46
N THR A 4 -50.49 14.30 7.49
CA THR A 4 -51.58 14.90 8.27
C THR A 4 -51.36 14.88 9.78
N ASP A 5 -50.73 13.81 10.31
CA ASP A 5 -50.49 13.66 11.76
C ASP A 5 -49.44 14.62 12.28
N ILE A 6 -48.42 14.90 11.44
CA ILE A 6 -47.33 15.85 11.76
C ILE A 6 -47.84 17.28 11.76
N ASP A 7 -48.67 17.65 10.78
CA ASP A 7 -49.27 19.00 10.70
C ASP A 7 -50.22 19.29 11.86
N GLU A 8 -50.93 18.28 12.34
CA GLU A 8 -51.80 18.40 13.50
C GLU A 8 -51.00 18.52 14.80
N LEU A 9 -49.93 17.74 14.96
CA LEU A 9 -49.01 17.82 16.10
C LEU A 9 -48.34 19.20 16.16
N MET A 10 -47.89 19.74 15.03
CA MET A 10 -47.28 21.08 14.95
C MET A 10 -48.26 22.21 15.31
N ARG A 11 -49.57 22.04 15.09
CA ARG A 11 -50.59 22.97 15.50
C ARG A 11 -50.88 22.94 17.00
N LEU A 12 -50.79 21.77 17.64
CA LEU A 12 -51.07 21.58 19.06
C LEU A 12 -49.88 21.99 19.96
N LEU A 13 -48.65 21.82 19.49
CA LEU A 13 -47.43 22.12 20.25
C LEU A 13 -47.37 23.47 20.94
N PRO A 14 -47.82 24.61 20.33
CA PRO A 14 -47.79 25.90 20.98
C PRO A 14 -48.80 26.06 22.13
N HIS A 15 -49.84 25.18 22.17
CA HIS A 15 -50.90 25.22 23.14
C HIS A 15 -50.75 24.19 24.27
N MET A 16 -49.74 23.32 24.22
CA MET A 16 -49.46 22.33 25.26
C MET A 16 -48.78 22.96 26.46
N SER A 17 -49.11 22.44 27.66
CA SER A 17 -48.40 22.82 28.88
C SER A 17 -46.93 22.34 28.81
N GLU A 18 -46.03 22.93 29.59
CA GLU A 18 -44.62 22.49 29.65
C GLU A 18 -44.50 21.02 30.15
N GLN A 19 -45.47 20.59 30.93
CA GLN A 19 -45.54 19.20 31.43
C GLN A 19 -45.94 18.23 30.32
N ASP A 20 -46.95 18.59 29.49
CA ASP A 20 -47.37 17.81 28.33
C ASP A 20 -46.32 17.78 27.23
N LYS A 21 -45.59 18.88 27.04
CA LYS A 21 -44.45 18.93 26.12
C LYS A 21 -43.32 18.01 26.56
N ALA A 22 -43.01 17.98 27.87
CA ALA A 22 -42.00 17.07 28.43
C ALA A 22 -42.42 15.59 28.35
N GLU A 23 -43.74 15.30 28.54
CA GLU A 23 -44.26 13.96 28.37
C GLU A 23 -44.28 13.51 26.92
N LEU A 24 -44.64 14.41 25.99
CA LEU A 24 -44.55 14.18 24.55
C LEU A 24 -43.09 13.95 24.09
N ASP A 25 -42.15 14.74 24.60
CA ASP A 25 -40.73 14.58 24.32
C ASP A 25 -40.22 13.24 24.84
N ASN A 26 -40.61 12.83 26.03
CA ASN A 26 -40.32 11.49 26.57
C ASN A 26 -40.92 10.37 25.72
N LEU A 27 -42.19 10.48 25.31
CA LEU A 27 -42.85 9.49 24.47
C LEU A 27 -42.25 9.40 23.08
N LEU A 28 -41.84 10.51 22.50
CA LEU A 28 -41.15 10.56 21.22
C LEU A 28 -39.70 10.03 21.34
N THR A 29 -39.06 10.27 22.46
CA THR A 29 -37.65 9.87 22.70
C THR A 29 -37.54 8.40 23.10
N ASP A 30 -38.51 7.87 23.88
CA ASP A 30 -38.51 6.44 24.27
C ASP A 30 -38.79 5.49 23.10
N GLY A 31 -39.39 5.98 22.01
CA GLY A 31 -39.67 5.20 20.80
C GLY A 31 -38.62 5.36 19.67
N LEU A 32 -37.76 6.36 19.76
CA LEU A 32 -36.76 6.60 18.75
C LEU A 32 -35.46 5.85 19.07
N PRO A 33 -34.82 5.24 18.06
CA PRO A 33 -33.50 4.67 18.25
C PRO A 33 -32.51 5.78 18.66
N ARG A 34 -31.70 5.49 19.68
CA ARG A 34 -30.69 6.44 20.23
C ARG A 34 -29.68 6.93 19.22
N TRP A 35 -29.53 6.20 18.13
CA TRP A 35 -28.68 6.54 17.01
C TRP A 35 -29.35 6.12 15.71
N LEU A 36 -29.25 6.97 14.69
CA LEU A 36 -29.72 6.71 13.33
C LEU A 36 -28.59 7.01 12.36
N GLU A 37 -28.44 6.15 11.38
CA GLU A 37 -27.52 6.35 10.28
C GLU A 37 -27.96 7.50 9.36
N GLN A 38 -26.99 8.17 8.75
CA GLN A 38 -27.27 9.13 7.71
C GLN A 38 -27.53 8.40 6.39
N ILE A 39 -28.54 8.88 5.65
CA ILE A 39 -28.90 8.35 4.33
C ILE A 39 -27.71 8.50 3.36
N GLY A 40 -27.47 7.48 2.57
CA GLY A 40 -26.40 7.44 1.58
C GLY A 40 -25.23 6.54 1.98
N PRO A 41 -23.98 7.00 1.91
CA PRO A 41 -22.81 6.13 2.12
C PRO A 41 -22.74 5.49 3.51
N GLN A 42 -23.20 6.19 4.57
CA GLN A 42 -23.18 5.64 5.92
C GLN A 42 -24.18 4.48 6.06
N MET A 43 -25.41 4.63 5.55
CA MET A 43 -26.40 3.55 5.47
C MET A 43 -25.86 2.38 4.62
N ALA A 44 -25.26 2.67 3.47
CA ALA A 44 -24.66 1.64 2.62
C ALA A 44 -23.56 0.86 3.34
N ALA A 45 -22.77 1.50 4.20
CA ALA A 45 -21.74 0.84 5.01
C ALA A 45 -22.34 0.02 6.16
N LEU A 46 -23.43 0.50 6.76
CA LEU A 46 -24.18 -0.22 7.80
C LEU A 46 -24.71 -1.55 7.26
N ASP A 47 -25.35 -1.54 6.09
CA ASP A 47 -26.05 -2.67 5.49
C ASP A 47 -25.15 -3.57 4.63
N ASN A 48 -23.93 -3.17 4.33
CA ASN A 48 -23.04 -3.92 3.44
C ASN A 48 -22.73 -5.32 3.97
N PRO A 49 -22.86 -6.38 3.15
CA PRO A 49 -22.66 -7.76 3.58
C PRO A 49 -21.20 -8.21 3.71
N ALA A 50 -20.21 -7.37 3.36
CA ALA A 50 -18.79 -7.75 3.44
C ALA A 50 -18.33 -8.12 4.85
N ASP A 51 -17.40 -9.08 4.94
CA ASP A 51 -16.73 -9.45 6.20
C ASP A 51 -15.82 -8.34 6.73
N ILE A 52 -15.21 -7.58 5.81
CA ILE A 52 -14.32 -6.47 6.11
C ILE A 52 -14.78 -5.25 5.29
N VAL A 53 -15.31 -4.25 5.96
CA VAL A 53 -15.76 -2.99 5.35
C VAL A 53 -14.75 -1.89 5.67
N PHE A 54 -14.35 -1.13 4.68
CA PHE A 54 -13.66 0.14 4.89
C PHE A 54 -14.56 1.29 4.48
N TYR A 55 -15.01 2.04 5.46
CA TYR A 55 -15.75 3.29 5.28
C TYR A 55 -14.80 4.46 5.41
N GLY A 56 -14.36 5.03 4.29
CA GLY A 56 -13.24 5.95 4.29
C GLY A 56 -13.31 7.04 3.22
N GLY A 57 -12.37 7.95 3.24
CA GLY A 57 -12.26 9.03 2.26
C GLY A 57 -12.12 10.41 2.90
N GLN A 58 -13.02 11.34 2.60
CA GLN A 58 -12.95 12.72 3.08
C GLN A 58 -13.12 12.82 4.60
N ALA A 59 -12.50 13.84 5.21
CA ALA A 59 -12.79 14.20 6.59
C ALA A 59 -14.25 14.66 6.73
N GLY A 60 -14.85 14.42 7.91
CA GLY A 60 -16.21 14.85 8.19
C GLY A 60 -17.35 13.94 7.68
N GLY A 61 -17.05 12.80 7.07
CA GLY A 61 -18.07 11.87 6.52
C GLY A 61 -18.79 10.98 7.55
N GLY A 62 -18.80 11.30 8.85
CA GLY A 62 -19.53 10.53 9.87
C GLY A 62 -18.91 9.15 10.20
N LYS A 63 -17.60 8.98 9.97
CA LYS A 63 -16.90 7.71 10.08
C LYS A 63 -16.92 7.10 11.49
N SER A 64 -16.46 7.85 12.47
CA SER A 64 -16.42 7.41 13.87
C SER A 64 -17.83 7.19 14.43
N ASP A 65 -18.78 7.99 13.98
CA ASP A 65 -20.20 7.87 14.36
C ASP A 65 -20.83 6.55 13.88
N LEU A 66 -20.47 6.10 12.65
CA LEU A 66 -20.86 4.78 12.14
C LEU A 66 -20.38 3.64 13.05
N LEU A 67 -19.13 3.68 13.52
CA LEU A 67 -18.58 2.64 14.37
C LEU A 67 -19.32 2.54 15.71
N LEU A 68 -19.65 3.69 16.30
CA LEU A 68 -20.47 3.76 17.51
C LEU A 68 -21.89 3.24 17.24
N GLY A 69 -22.51 3.67 16.14
CA GLY A 69 -23.84 3.23 15.74
C GLY A 69 -23.95 1.73 15.55
N LEU A 70 -22.99 1.11 14.89
CA LEU A 70 -22.91 -0.35 14.72
C LEU A 70 -22.89 -1.08 16.07
N SER A 71 -22.12 -0.57 17.02
CA SER A 71 -22.02 -1.13 18.37
C SER A 71 -23.32 -1.00 19.15
N LEU A 72 -24.15 0.01 18.84
CA LEU A 72 -25.43 0.26 19.49
C LEU A 72 -26.59 -0.52 18.85
N THR A 73 -26.49 -0.87 17.56
CA THR A 73 -27.66 -1.37 16.80
C THR A 73 -27.52 -2.81 16.31
N GLN A 74 -26.32 -3.25 15.90
CA GLN A 74 -26.15 -4.50 15.17
C GLN A 74 -25.28 -5.54 15.87
N HIS A 75 -24.51 -5.17 16.89
CA HIS A 75 -23.52 -6.03 17.51
C HIS A 75 -23.70 -6.15 19.02
N GLU A 76 -23.37 -7.33 19.58
CA GLU A 76 -23.52 -7.61 21.02
C GLU A 76 -22.23 -7.28 21.79
N LYS A 77 -21.07 -7.66 21.23
CA LYS A 77 -19.75 -7.47 21.85
C LYS A 77 -18.83 -6.77 20.88
N SER A 78 -18.75 -5.46 21.01
CA SER A 78 -17.97 -4.61 20.11
C SER A 78 -16.68 -4.13 20.75
N ILE A 79 -15.64 -3.97 19.94
CA ILE A 79 -14.44 -3.21 20.32
C ILE A 79 -14.09 -2.22 19.21
N ILE A 80 -13.83 -0.96 19.60
CA ILE A 80 -13.36 0.08 18.69
C ILE A 80 -11.92 0.45 19.07
N PHE A 81 -11.02 0.32 18.11
CA PHE A 81 -9.61 0.60 18.29
C PHE A 81 -9.24 1.98 17.75
N ARG A 82 -8.35 2.68 18.48
CA ARG A 82 -7.53 3.79 18.01
C ARG A 82 -6.06 3.49 18.23
N ARG A 83 -5.16 4.10 17.44
CA ARG A 83 -3.71 3.86 17.61
C ARG A 83 -3.25 4.33 19.00
N GLU A 84 -3.63 5.52 19.40
CA GLU A 84 -3.23 6.15 20.66
C GLU A 84 -4.41 6.23 21.64
N ALA A 85 -4.19 5.87 22.91
CA ALA A 85 -5.24 5.89 23.94
C ALA A 85 -5.85 7.29 24.14
N VAL A 86 -5.05 8.35 24.04
CA VAL A 86 -5.51 9.74 24.15
C VAL A 86 -6.54 10.11 23.08
N GLN A 87 -6.52 9.45 21.94
CA GLN A 87 -7.46 9.71 20.84
C GLN A 87 -8.84 9.09 21.09
N LEU A 88 -9.00 8.19 22.07
CA LEU A 88 -10.27 7.57 22.41
C LEU A 88 -11.24 8.54 23.11
N VAL A 89 -10.73 9.61 23.73
CA VAL A 89 -11.53 10.59 24.46
C VAL A 89 -12.67 11.14 23.60
N GLY A 90 -12.42 11.48 22.33
CA GLY A 90 -13.45 11.96 21.44
C GLY A 90 -14.57 10.95 21.14
N LEU A 91 -14.23 9.64 21.08
CA LEU A 91 -15.23 8.57 20.94
C LEU A 91 -16.04 8.39 22.21
N GLU A 92 -15.41 8.48 23.39
CA GLU A 92 -16.10 8.42 24.69
C GLU A 92 -17.07 9.58 24.88
N GLU A 93 -16.66 10.80 24.53
CA GLU A 93 -17.50 12.00 24.59
C GLU A 93 -18.68 11.87 23.64
N ARG A 94 -18.45 11.40 22.42
CA ARG A 94 -19.53 11.19 21.44
C ARG A 94 -20.51 10.11 21.91
N MET A 95 -20.00 8.98 22.44
CA MET A 95 -20.84 7.93 23.02
C MET A 95 -21.66 8.45 24.21
N THR A 96 -21.04 9.25 25.09
CA THR A 96 -21.72 9.92 26.20
C THR A 96 -22.88 10.82 25.70
N SER A 97 -22.64 11.56 24.62
CA SER A 97 -23.67 12.41 24.00
C SER A 97 -24.83 11.58 23.41
N ILE A 98 -24.53 10.48 22.71
CA ILE A 98 -25.56 9.60 22.13
C ILE A 98 -26.43 8.96 23.22
N LEU A 99 -25.82 8.54 24.33
CA LEU A 99 -26.52 7.87 25.43
C LEU A 99 -27.16 8.83 26.44
N GLY A 100 -26.89 10.13 26.34
CA GLY A 100 -27.36 11.13 27.29
C GLY A 100 -26.67 11.09 28.67
N GLY A 101 -25.54 10.38 28.79
CA GLY A 101 -24.81 10.26 30.05
C GLY A 101 -23.80 9.12 30.06
N ARG A 102 -23.11 8.92 31.18
CA ARG A 102 -22.08 7.88 31.37
C ARG A 102 -22.57 6.64 32.14
N THR A 103 -23.86 6.45 32.25
CA THR A 103 -24.44 5.26 32.92
C THR A 103 -23.99 3.99 32.21
N GLY A 104 -23.41 3.05 32.96
CA GLY A 104 -22.88 1.80 32.40
C GLY A 104 -21.42 1.87 31.89
N TYR A 105 -20.78 3.03 31.96
CA TYR A 105 -19.37 3.18 31.59
C TYR A 105 -18.41 2.88 32.74
N ASN A 106 -17.50 1.95 32.54
CA ASN A 106 -16.35 1.71 33.41
C ASN A 106 -15.11 2.36 32.79
N SER A 107 -14.64 3.45 33.38
CA SER A 107 -13.49 4.22 32.86
C SER A 107 -12.14 3.51 33.07
N GLN A 108 -12.04 2.59 34.03
CA GLN A 108 -10.82 1.82 34.27
C GLN A 108 -10.59 0.78 33.16
N ASP A 109 -11.66 0.09 32.79
CA ASP A 109 -11.64 -0.95 31.74
C ASP A 109 -11.95 -0.39 30.34
N GLN A 110 -12.37 0.87 30.25
CA GLN A 110 -12.83 1.55 29.03
C GLN A 110 -13.97 0.79 28.34
N ILE A 111 -14.93 0.29 29.13
CA ILE A 111 -16.05 -0.54 28.64
C ILE A 111 -17.40 0.09 28.99
N TRP A 112 -18.24 0.25 27.99
CA TRP A 112 -19.67 0.48 28.15
C TRP A 112 -20.43 -0.84 28.26
N ARG A 113 -21.30 -0.95 29.28
CA ARG A 113 -22.28 -2.02 29.41
C ARG A 113 -23.67 -1.43 29.33
N LEU A 114 -24.36 -1.76 28.23
CA LEU A 114 -25.67 -1.20 27.94
C LEU A 114 -26.79 -2.00 28.65
N PRO A 115 -27.96 -1.38 28.91
CA PRO A 115 -29.09 -2.06 29.59
C PRO A 115 -29.62 -3.28 28.84
N ASP A 116 -29.46 -3.33 27.52
CA ASP A 116 -29.87 -4.45 26.66
C ASP A 116 -28.85 -5.61 26.61
N GLY A 117 -27.76 -5.52 27.40
CA GLY A 117 -26.72 -6.52 27.49
C GLY A 117 -25.55 -6.33 26.51
N ARG A 118 -25.63 -5.40 25.57
CA ARG A 118 -24.53 -5.10 24.67
C ARG A 118 -23.34 -4.50 25.41
N THR A 119 -22.17 -4.75 24.87
CA THR A 119 -20.93 -4.18 25.41
C THR A 119 -20.11 -3.52 24.30
N LEU A 120 -19.58 -2.33 24.59
CA LEU A 120 -18.62 -1.64 23.74
C LEU A 120 -17.35 -1.37 24.53
N GLU A 121 -16.25 -1.92 24.06
CA GLU A 121 -14.91 -1.68 24.58
C GLU A 121 -14.16 -0.68 23.69
N PHE A 122 -13.36 0.19 24.31
CA PHE A 122 -12.39 1.02 23.60
C PHE A 122 -10.98 0.46 23.82
N GLY A 123 -10.26 0.26 22.70
CA GLY A 123 -8.92 -0.31 22.71
C GLY A 123 -7.88 0.60 22.06
N SER A 124 -6.64 0.54 22.53
CA SER A 124 -5.52 1.21 21.90
C SER A 124 -4.36 0.26 21.61
N CYS A 125 -3.61 0.56 20.54
CA CYS A 125 -2.55 -0.31 20.05
C CYS A 125 -1.38 0.55 19.55
N LYS A 126 -0.69 1.21 20.50
CA LYS A 126 0.39 2.15 20.22
C LYS A 126 1.64 1.46 19.69
N ASP A 127 2.15 0.51 20.49
CA ASP A 127 3.38 -0.21 20.17
C ASP A 127 3.11 -1.40 19.24
N PRO A 128 4.08 -1.84 18.42
CA PRO A 128 3.88 -2.91 17.45
C PRO A 128 3.26 -4.19 18.03
N ASP A 129 3.61 -4.55 19.27
CA ASP A 129 3.17 -5.79 19.93
C ASP A 129 1.93 -5.61 20.82
N ASP A 130 1.34 -4.42 20.90
CA ASP A 130 0.18 -4.13 21.74
C ASP A 130 -1.05 -4.98 21.43
N TRP A 131 -1.14 -5.53 20.21
CA TRP A 131 -2.18 -6.48 19.84
C TRP A 131 -2.24 -7.72 20.75
N LEU A 132 -1.12 -8.09 21.41
CA LEU A 132 -1.06 -9.20 22.37
C LEU A 132 -2.00 -8.99 23.56
N LYS A 133 -2.25 -7.74 23.97
CA LYS A 133 -3.19 -7.38 25.06
C LYS A 133 -4.63 -7.83 24.78
N TYR A 134 -4.97 -8.01 23.51
CA TYR A 134 -6.30 -8.38 23.04
C TYR A 134 -6.40 -9.84 22.59
N GLN A 135 -5.31 -10.60 22.75
CA GLN A 135 -5.27 -12.00 22.40
C GLN A 135 -6.28 -12.79 23.22
N GLY A 136 -7.08 -13.63 22.55
CA GLY A 136 -8.09 -14.45 23.21
C GLY A 136 -9.40 -13.73 23.55
N ARG A 137 -9.52 -12.40 23.36
CA ARG A 137 -10.74 -11.63 23.68
C ARG A 137 -11.73 -11.66 22.50
N PRO A 138 -12.90 -12.36 22.65
CA PRO A 138 -13.87 -12.49 21.56
C PRO A 138 -14.72 -11.23 21.42
N HIS A 139 -14.87 -10.76 20.19
CA HIS A 139 -15.81 -9.70 19.81
C HIS A 139 -16.45 -10.07 18.47
N ASP A 140 -17.73 -9.78 18.30
CA ASP A 140 -18.45 -9.94 17.03
C ASP A 140 -18.22 -8.74 16.08
N LEU A 141 -17.92 -7.56 16.64
CA LEU A 141 -17.44 -6.40 15.88
C LEU A 141 -16.02 -6.04 16.31
N LYS A 142 -15.10 -6.04 15.36
CA LYS A 142 -13.78 -5.42 15.48
C LYS A 142 -13.77 -4.17 14.62
N ALA A 143 -13.80 -3.00 15.25
CA ALA A 143 -13.82 -1.73 14.56
C ALA A 143 -12.48 -0.98 14.72
N PHE A 144 -12.01 -0.35 13.65
CA PHE A 144 -10.77 0.43 13.63
C PHE A 144 -11.07 1.85 13.21
N ASP A 145 -10.92 2.79 14.11
CA ASP A 145 -11.04 4.20 13.78
C ASP A 145 -9.66 4.76 13.46
N GLU A 146 -9.56 5.49 12.34
CA GLU A 146 -8.31 5.93 11.71
C GLU A 146 -7.38 4.75 11.38
N ILE A 147 -7.88 3.78 10.61
CA ILE A 147 -7.15 2.56 10.24
C ILE A 147 -5.78 2.83 9.61
N THR A 148 -5.60 3.96 8.92
CA THR A 148 -4.35 4.37 8.30
C THR A 148 -3.25 4.74 9.30
N HIS A 149 -3.58 4.83 10.60
CA HIS A 149 -2.58 5.01 11.66
C HIS A 149 -2.01 3.68 12.19
N PHE A 150 -2.64 2.54 11.88
CA PHE A 150 -2.20 1.23 12.38
C PHE A 150 -1.13 0.61 11.49
N LEU A 151 -0.29 -0.24 12.11
CA LEU A 151 0.58 -1.14 11.37
C LEU A 151 -0.23 -2.32 10.84
N GLU A 152 0.15 -2.83 9.67
CA GLU A 152 -0.53 -3.97 9.05
C GLU A 152 -0.55 -5.21 9.96
N ILE A 153 0.55 -5.48 10.66
CA ILE A 153 0.65 -6.62 11.59
C ILE A 153 -0.35 -6.50 12.75
N GLN A 154 -0.56 -5.30 13.29
CA GLN A 154 -1.53 -5.06 14.34
C GLN A 154 -2.96 -5.36 13.85
N PHE A 155 -3.31 -4.83 12.68
CA PHE A 155 -4.61 -5.09 12.07
C PHE A 155 -4.86 -6.58 11.84
N ARG A 156 -3.93 -7.26 11.15
CA ARG A 156 -4.07 -8.69 10.83
C ARG A 156 -4.15 -9.56 12.08
N ALA A 157 -3.34 -9.27 13.11
CA ALA A 157 -3.38 -9.99 14.37
C ALA A 157 -4.70 -9.77 15.13
N LEU A 158 -5.17 -8.52 15.23
CA LEU A 158 -6.40 -8.20 15.96
C LEU A 158 -7.66 -8.80 15.31
N ILE A 159 -7.77 -8.81 13.99
CA ILE A 159 -8.93 -9.39 13.29
C ILE A 159 -9.01 -10.92 13.45
N GLY A 160 -7.89 -11.60 13.70
CA GLY A 160 -7.85 -13.04 13.95
C GLY A 160 -8.66 -13.50 15.17
N TRP A 161 -9.01 -12.59 16.09
CA TRP A 161 -9.82 -12.87 17.28
C TRP A 161 -11.30 -12.44 17.12
N LYS A 162 -11.74 -12.16 15.90
CA LYS A 162 -13.15 -11.91 15.59
C LYS A 162 -13.94 -13.21 15.73
N ARG A 163 -14.80 -13.31 16.72
CA ARG A 163 -15.63 -14.50 16.96
C ARG A 163 -16.81 -14.20 17.87
N THR A 164 -17.86 -14.98 17.75
CA THR A 164 -19.01 -15.03 18.66
C THR A 164 -19.44 -16.47 18.91
N ASP A 165 -20.05 -16.74 20.02
CA ASP A 165 -20.73 -17.98 20.38
C ASP A 165 -22.21 -17.96 20.00
N ASN A 166 -22.74 -16.79 19.58
CA ASN A 166 -24.12 -16.63 19.13
C ASN A 166 -24.20 -16.69 17.59
N PRO A 167 -24.70 -17.79 16.98
CA PRO A 167 -24.78 -17.94 15.52
C PRO A 167 -25.77 -16.97 14.85
N LYS A 168 -26.60 -16.26 15.62
CA LYS A 168 -27.52 -15.25 15.10
C LYS A 168 -26.85 -13.87 14.94
N VAL A 169 -25.70 -13.68 15.56
CA VAL A 169 -24.96 -12.42 15.50
C VAL A 169 -23.92 -12.48 14.38
N ARG A 170 -24.03 -11.53 13.49
CA ARG A 170 -23.05 -11.36 12.41
C ARG A 170 -21.71 -10.93 12.96
N GLN A 171 -20.64 -11.57 12.49
CA GLN A 171 -19.26 -11.19 12.80
C GLN A 171 -18.68 -10.38 11.65
N ARG A 172 -18.12 -9.19 11.93
CA ARG A 172 -17.44 -8.41 10.90
C ARG A 172 -16.33 -7.51 11.44
N VAL A 173 -15.55 -7.00 10.52
CA VAL A 173 -14.54 -5.96 10.75
C VAL A 173 -15.00 -4.70 10.02
N VAL A 174 -14.99 -3.57 10.71
CA VAL A 174 -15.31 -2.29 10.09
C VAL A 174 -14.19 -1.31 10.36
N CYS A 175 -13.58 -0.81 9.29
CA CYS A 175 -12.52 0.16 9.33
C CYS A 175 -13.04 1.53 8.93
N ALA A 176 -12.60 2.56 9.62
CA ALA A 176 -12.86 3.94 9.31
C ALA A 176 -11.53 4.71 9.18
N GLY A 177 -11.44 5.67 8.28
CA GLY A 177 -10.22 6.47 8.17
C GLY A 177 -10.18 7.38 6.97
N ASN A 178 -9.25 8.31 7.04
CA ASN A 178 -8.86 9.20 5.95
C ASN A 178 -7.68 8.60 5.17
N PRO A 179 -7.28 9.18 4.02
CA PRO A 179 -6.04 8.81 3.35
C PRO A 179 -4.82 8.86 4.29
N PRO A 180 -3.85 7.95 4.12
CA PRO A 180 -2.68 7.91 4.98
C PRO A 180 -1.84 9.19 4.85
N THR A 181 -1.39 9.72 5.98
CA THR A 181 -0.47 10.87 6.06
C THR A 181 0.97 10.44 6.34
N SER A 182 1.22 9.14 6.51
CA SER A 182 2.53 8.54 6.72
C SER A 182 2.66 7.22 5.95
N SER A 183 3.90 6.76 5.77
CA SER A 183 4.20 5.47 5.13
C SER A 183 3.65 4.27 5.92
N GLU A 184 3.47 4.39 7.24
CA GLU A 184 2.90 3.33 8.07
C GLU A 184 1.49 2.92 7.65
N GLY A 185 0.70 3.85 7.10
CA GLY A 185 -0.67 3.60 6.64
C GLY A 185 -0.79 3.14 5.17
N GLU A 186 0.30 3.08 4.42
CA GLU A 186 0.25 2.74 2.97
C GLU A 186 -0.23 1.32 2.69
N TRP A 187 -0.09 0.39 3.64
CA TRP A 187 -0.62 -0.96 3.52
C TRP A 187 -2.13 -0.97 3.29
N VAL A 188 -2.86 0.02 3.80
CA VAL A 188 -4.32 0.15 3.61
C VAL A 188 -4.66 0.29 2.13
N ILE A 189 -3.86 1.04 1.37
CA ILE A 189 -4.05 1.18 -0.09
C ILE A 189 -3.85 -0.18 -0.78
N ARG A 190 -2.84 -0.97 -0.39
CA ARG A 190 -2.62 -2.30 -0.95
C ARG A 190 -3.73 -3.28 -0.57
N PHE A 191 -4.20 -3.24 0.69
CA PHE A 191 -5.23 -4.14 1.20
C PHE A 191 -6.59 -3.92 0.52
N TRP A 192 -6.90 -2.68 0.11
CA TRP A 192 -8.09 -2.29 -0.64
C TRP A 192 -7.75 -1.81 -2.06
N ALA A 193 -6.69 -2.33 -2.68
CA ALA A 193 -6.20 -1.88 -3.97
C ALA A 193 -7.26 -1.84 -5.10
N PRO A 194 -8.18 -2.79 -5.22
CA PRO A 194 -9.23 -2.72 -6.25
C PRO A 194 -10.05 -1.42 -6.24
N TRP A 195 -10.23 -0.79 -5.08
CA TRP A 195 -11.00 0.46 -4.92
C TRP A 195 -10.13 1.71 -4.83
N LEU A 196 -8.90 1.58 -4.31
CA LEU A 196 -8.08 2.73 -3.94
C LEU A 196 -6.93 2.99 -4.91
N ASP A 197 -6.46 1.98 -5.63
CA ASP A 197 -5.40 2.13 -6.60
C ASP A 197 -5.98 2.37 -8.01
N PRO A 198 -5.85 3.58 -8.58
CA PRO A 198 -6.37 3.88 -9.91
C PRO A 198 -5.71 3.06 -11.03
N MET A 199 -4.55 2.44 -10.75
CA MET A 199 -3.81 1.59 -11.71
C MET A 199 -4.14 0.10 -11.53
N HIS A 200 -5.07 -0.26 -10.63
CA HIS A 200 -5.45 -1.65 -10.43
C HIS A 200 -6.05 -2.24 -11.73
N PRO A 201 -5.61 -3.45 -12.18
CA PRO A 201 -6.03 -4.03 -13.45
C PRO A 201 -7.53 -4.33 -13.54
N LYS A 202 -8.19 -4.49 -12.36
CA LYS A 202 -9.63 -4.73 -12.24
C LYS A 202 -10.21 -3.82 -11.16
N PRO A 203 -10.41 -2.52 -11.43
CA PRO A 203 -10.93 -1.59 -10.45
C PRO A 203 -12.35 -1.98 -10.02
N ALA A 204 -12.65 -1.81 -8.74
CA ALA A 204 -13.94 -2.09 -8.14
C ALA A 204 -14.71 -0.79 -7.89
N LYS A 205 -16.05 -0.87 -7.92
CA LYS A 205 -16.94 0.24 -7.55
C LYS A 205 -17.09 0.33 -6.03
N ASP A 206 -17.42 1.50 -5.51
CA ASP A 206 -17.77 1.69 -4.11
C ASP A 206 -18.89 0.72 -3.70
N GLY A 207 -18.70 0.00 -2.58
CA GLY A 207 -19.65 -0.99 -2.09
C GLY A 207 -19.61 -2.37 -2.79
N GLU A 208 -18.89 -2.52 -3.89
CA GLU A 208 -18.72 -3.79 -4.57
C GLU A 208 -17.98 -4.80 -3.69
N LEU A 209 -18.39 -6.06 -3.69
CA LEU A 209 -17.71 -7.12 -2.96
C LEU A 209 -16.59 -7.73 -3.79
N ARG A 210 -15.43 -7.90 -3.17
CA ARG A 210 -14.30 -8.66 -3.70
C ARG A 210 -13.85 -9.70 -2.66
N TRP A 211 -13.40 -10.84 -3.12
CA TRP A 211 -13.05 -11.98 -2.27
C TRP A 211 -11.55 -12.23 -2.31
N PHE A 212 -10.98 -12.53 -1.14
CA PHE A 212 -9.54 -12.70 -0.98
C PHE A 212 -9.22 -13.90 -0.10
N VAL A 213 -8.11 -14.57 -0.43
CA VAL A 213 -7.42 -15.52 0.42
C VAL A 213 -6.00 -15.01 0.67
N THR A 214 -5.39 -15.39 1.79
CA THR A 214 -4.01 -15.01 2.11
C THR A 214 -3.14 -16.25 2.00
N ASP A 215 -2.10 -16.24 1.17
CA ASP A 215 -1.20 -17.37 0.97
C ASP A 215 -0.24 -17.59 2.16
N GLU A 216 0.57 -18.64 2.09
CA GLU A 216 1.56 -19.00 3.13
C GLU A 216 2.61 -17.89 3.36
N ALA A 217 2.86 -17.05 2.36
CA ALA A 217 3.77 -15.90 2.45
C ALA A 217 3.11 -14.64 3.02
N GLY A 218 1.82 -14.71 3.41
CA GLY A 218 1.06 -13.56 3.92
C GLY A 218 0.55 -12.61 2.84
N LYS A 219 0.64 -13.00 1.55
CA LYS A 219 0.17 -12.19 0.43
C LYS A 219 -1.31 -12.46 0.15
N ASP A 220 -2.08 -11.39 0.01
CA ASP A 220 -3.48 -11.48 -0.37
C ASP A 220 -3.62 -11.74 -1.88
N MET A 221 -4.48 -12.69 -2.23
CA MET A 221 -4.84 -13.02 -3.61
C MET A 221 -6.33 -12.84 -3.80
N GLU A 222 -6.73 -12.08 -4.82
CA GLU A 222 -8.13 -11.95 -5.21
C GLU A 222 -8.63 -13.24 -5.88
N VAL A 223 -9.82 -13.69 -5.48
CA VAL A 223 -10.48 -14.89 -6.00
C VAL A 223 -11.90 -14.57 -6.48
N PRO A 224 -12.51 -15.40 -7.36
CA PRO A 224 -13.77 -15.06 -8.01
C PRO A 224 -14.99 -14.95 -7.07
N GLY A 225 -14.98 -15.59 -5.90
CA GLY A 225 -16.16 -15.64 -5.04
C GLY A 225 -15.93 -16.30 -3.68
N PRO A 226 -17.00 -16.59 -2.94
CA PRO A 226 -16.95 -17.14 -1.58
C PRO A 226 -16.54 -18.61 -1.49
N GLU A 227 -16.50 -19.31 -2.63
CA GLU A 227 -16.23 -20.75 -2.63
C GLU A 227 -14.77 -21.04 -2.20
N PRO A 228 -14.55 -22.09 -1.38
CA PRO A 228 -13.22 -22.46 -0.95
C PRO A 228 -12.26 -22.70 -2.12
N VAL A 229 -11.07 -22.13 -2.06
CA VAL A 229 -10.04 -22.18 -3.11
C VAL A 229 -8.82 -22.94 -2.59
N LYS A 230 -8.25 -23.79 -3.44
CA LYS A 230 -7.01 -24.49 -3.12
C LYS A 230 -5.81 -23.56 -3.30
N VAL A 231 -5.08 -23.32 -2.23
CA VAL A 231 -3.83 -22.53 -2.21
C VAL A 231 -2.72 -23.43 -1.68
N GLY A 232 -1.77 -23.78 -2.53
CA GLY A 232 -0.75 -24.74 -2.18
C GLY A 232 -1.34 -26.13 -1.84
N LYS A 233 -1.19 -26.55 -0.57
CA LYS A 233 -1.74 -27.81 -0.05
C LYS A 233 -3.08 -27.63 0.67
N ASP A 234 -3.44 -26.41 1.02
CA ASP A 234 -4.60 -26.10 1.87
C ASP A 234 -5.82 -25.66 1.07
N LEU A 235 -7.01 -25.99 1.60
CA LEU A 235 -8.28 -25.49 1.12
C LEU A 235 -8.66 -24.27 1.97
N MET A 236 -8.65 -23.08 1.40
CA MET A 236 -8.87 -21.82 2.10
C MET A 236 -10.25 -21.25 1.79
N THR A 237 -10.93 -20.75 2.82
CA THR A 237 -12.20 -20.04 2.67
C THR A 237 -11.92 -18.56 2.45
N PRO A 238 -12.41 -17.97 1.34
CA PRO A 238 -12.23 -16.56 1.06
C PRO A 238 -12.95 -15.65 2.06
N THR A 239 -12.37 -14.46 2.29
CA THR A 239 -12.96 -13.38 3.07
C THR A 239 -13.34 -12.24 2.14
N SER A 240 -14.56 -11.73 2.26
CA SER A 240 -15.03 -10.62 1.45
C SER A 240 -14.55 -9.28 1.99
N ARG A 241 -14.18 -8.38 1.07
CA ARG A 241 -13.81 -6.98 1.37
C ARG A 241 -14.64 -6.03 0.54
N THR A 242 -14.79 -4.81 1.04
CA THR A 242 -15.36 -3.69 0.30
C THR A 242 -14.79 -2.38 0.80
N PHE A 243 -14.90 -1.36 -0.03
CA PHE A 243 -14.66 0.03 0.32
C PHE A 243 -15.89 0.87 -0.05
N ILE A 244 -16.27 1.78 0.84
CA ILE A 244 -17.35 2.74 0.61
C ILE A 244 -16.80 4.12 0.93
N ARG A 245 -16.87 5.00 -0.05
CA ARG A 245 -16.35 6.37 0.05
C ARG A 245 -17.27 7.23 0.89
N SER A 246 -16.70 7.91 1.88
CA SER A 246 -17.38 8.92 2.69
C SER A 246 -17.00 10.34 2.26
N SER A 247 -17.95 11.25 2.26
CA SER A 247 -17.75 12.65 1.95
C SER A 247 -18.30 13.55 3.07
N VAL A 248 -17.71 14.74 3.22
CA VAL A 248 -18.28 15.78 4.09
C VAL A 248 -19.65 16.23 3.59
N ASP A 249 -19.88 16.16 2.28
CA ASP A 249 -21.16 16.56 1.66
C ASP A 249 -22.31 15.59 2.00
N ASP A 250 -21.98 14.34 2.41
CA ASP A 250 -22.96 13.35 2.86
C ASP A 250 -23.35 13.53 4.34
N ASN A 251 -22.65 14.41 5.07
CA ASN A 251 -22.89 14.66 6.49
C ASN A 251 -23.71 15.93 6.70
N LEU A 252 -25.02 15.75 6.88
CA LEU A 252 -25.97 16.86 7.06
C LEU A 252 -25.61 17.78 8.23
N PHE A 253 -25.04 17.23 9.31
CA PHE A 253 -24.67 18.02 10.49
C PHE A 253 -23.48 18.95 10.20
N LEU A 254 -22.53 18.53 9.38
CA LEU A 254 -21.32 19.30 9.08
C LEU A 254 -21.47 20.23 7.86
N THR A 255 -22.35 19.92 6.93
CA THR A 255 -22.63 20.80 5.78
C THR A 255 -23.13 22.17 6.21
N LEU A 256 -23.87 22.25 7.34
CA LEU A 256 -24.41 23.48 7.89
C LEU A 256 -23.41 24.30 8.73
N THR A 257 -22.26 23.72 9.10
CA THR A 257 -21.28 24.37 10.02
C THR A 257 -20.15 25.11 9.32
N GLY A 258 -20.09 25.07 7.98
CA GLY A 258 -18.96 25.64 7.24
C GLY A 258 -17.66 24.83 7.32
N TYR A 259 -17.67 23.61 7.88
CA TYR A 259 -16.50 22.75 8.04
C TYR A 259 -15.75 22.50 6.71
N LYS A 260 -16.48 22.43 5.60
CA LYS A 260 -15.91 22.30 4.26
C LYS A 260 -14.95 23.45 3.91
N ALA A 261 -15.27 24.68 4.32
CA ALA A 261 -14.39 25.84 4.12
C ALA A 261 -13.08 25.69 4.91
N THR A 262 -13.14 25.12 6.12
CA THR A 262 -11.94 24.79 6.91
C THR A 262 -11.06 23.80 6.17
N LEU A 263 -11.63 22.72 5.60
CA LEU A 263 -10.88 21.75 4.80
C LEU A 263 -10.25 22.36 3.55
N GLN A 264 -10.95 23.33 2.91
CA GLN A 264 -10.43 24.04 1.73
C GLN A 264 -9.22 24.91 2.05
N SER A 265 -9.07 25.38 3.30
CA SER A 265 -7.94 26.21 3.73
C SER A 265 -6.67 25.41 4.06
N LEU A 266 -6.74 24.09 4.08
CA LEU A 266 -5.58 23.26 4.36
C LEU A 266 -4.51 23.36 3.24
N PRO A 267 -3.22 23.30 3.59
CA PRO A 267 -2.15 23.22 2.58
C PRO A 267 -2.17 21.87 1.86
N GLU A 268 -1.63 21.83 0.63
CA GLU A 268 -1.36 20.55 -0.02
C GLU A 268 -0.17 19.85 0.65
N PRO A 269 -0.13 18.51 0.71
CA PRO A 269 -1.13 17.57 0.16
C PRO A 269 -2.31 17.28 1.09
N LEU A 270 -2.29 17.84 2.30
CA LEU A 270 -3.30 17.58 3.33
C LEU A 270 -4.72 17.94 2.85
N ARG A 271 -4.86 19.03 2.08
CA ARG A 271 -6.14 19.41 1.49
C ARG A 271 -6.67 18.33 0.54
N SER A 272 -5.84 17.80 -0.35
CA SER A 272 -6.25 16.72 -1.25
C SER A 272 -6.65 15.44 -0.49
N GLN A 273 -5.93 15.11 0.58
CA GLN A 273 -6.26 13.97 1.43
C GLN A 273 -7.59 14.18 2.17
N MET A 274 -7.75 15.30 2.86
CA MET A 274 -8.89 15.52 3.76
C MET A 274 -10.15 15.99 3.03
N LEU A 275 -10.03 16.90 2.06
CA LEU A 275 -11.17 17.44 1.33
C LEU A 275 -11.61 16.58 0.15
N ARG A 276 -10.67 15.92 -0.55
CA ARG A 276 -10.99 15.10 -1.74
C ARG A 276 -11.02 13.61 -1.45
N GLY A 277 -10.50 13.19 -0.29
CA GLY A 277 -10.34 11.78 0.04
C GLY A 277 -9.39 11.05 -0.92
N ASP A 278 -8.39 11.77 -1.41
CA ASP A 278 -7.43 11.24 -2.37
C ASP A 278 -6.36 10.42 -1.65
N PHE A 279 -6.46 9.10 -1.75
CA PHE A 279 -5.52 8.15 -1.15
C PHE A 279 -4.14 8.16 -1.81
N MET A 280 -4.02 8.78 -2.98
CA MET A 280 -2.75 8.90 -3.68
C MET A 280 -2.05 10.23 -3.42
N ALA A 281 -2.77 11.23 -2.87
CA ALA A 281 -2.19 12.53 -2.52
C ALA A 281 -1.31 12.41 -1.27
N GLY A 282 -0.20 13.14 -1.26
CA GLY A 282 0.68 13.25 -0.10
C GLY A 282 1.50 12.02 0.23
N ARG A 283 1.62 11.09 -0.69
CA ARG A 283 2.71 10.13 -0.64
C ARG A 283 4.02 10.91 -0.71
N SER A 284 4.41 11.48 0.43
CA SER A 284 5.73 12.07 0.54
C SER A 284 6.73 10.93 0.60
N ASP A 285 7.63 10.92 -0.37
CA ASP A 285 8.76 10.01 -0.32
C ASP A 285 9.47 10.17 1.02
N PRO A 286 9.86 9.08 1.69
CA PRO A 286 10.71 9.16 2.88
C PRO A 286 11.96 9.98 2.58
N VAL A 287 12.42 10.77 3.53
CA VAL A 287 13.57 11.72 3.39
C VAL A 287 14.80 11.07 2.72
N TRP A 288 14.99 9.77 2.94
CA TRP A 288 16.14 9.01 2.40
C TRP A 288 15.77 8.08 1.24
N GLN A 289 14.64 8.31 0.57
CA GLN A 289 14.28 7.56 -0.64
C GLN A 289 15.25 7.89 -1.78
N ALA A 290 15.78 6.86 -2.42
CA ALA A 290 16.79 7.05 -3.46
C ALA A 290 16.19 7.65 -4.73
N ILE A 291 15.03 7.17 -5.18
CA ILE A 291 14.37 7.62 -6.41
C ILE A 291 13.00 8.19 -6.04
N PRO A 292 12.73 9.48 -6.33
CA PRO A 292 11.42 10.07 -6.07
C PRO A 292 10.29 9.30 -6.76
N THR A 293 9.23 8.99 -6.03
CA THR A 293 8.07 8.25 -6.55
C THR A 293 7.44 8.94 -7.75
N GLU A 294 7.36 10.27 -7.73
CA GLU A 294 6.81 11.04 -8.84
C GLU A 294 7.65 10.93 -10.12
N TRP A 295 8.96 10.74 -10.02
CA TRP A 295 9.82 10.52 -11.19
C TRP A 295 9.54 9.15 -11.82
N ILE A 296 9.35 8.11 -11.00
CA ILE A 296 8.98 6.77 -11.48
C ILE A 296 7.63 6.82 -12.18
N LYS A 297 6.62 7.45 -11.55
CA LYS A 297 5.29 7.62 -12.16
C LYS A 297 5.34 8.42 -13.46
N ALA A 298 6.11 9.49 -13.51
CA ALA A 298 6.29 10.28 -14.72
C ALA A 298 6.92 9.44 -15.85
N ALA A 299 7.91 8.60 -15.55
CA ALA A 299 8.51 7.67 -16.49
C ALA A 299 7.49 6.63 -17.01
N GLN A 300 6.65 6.08 -16.13
CA GLN A 300 5.59 5.15 -16.51
C GLN A 300 4.47 5.84 -17.31
N ALA A 301 4.14 7.08 -17.00
CA ALA A 301 3.12 7.85 -17.73
C ALA A 301 3.56 8.22 -19.15
N ARG A 302 4.86 8.41 -19.38
CA ARG A 302 5.43 8.67 -20.71
C ARG A 302 5.50 7.41 -21.58
N TRP A 303 5.63 6.24 -20.95
CA TRP A 303 5.82 4.98 -21.66
C TRP A 303 4.67 4.67 -22.62
N ARG A 304 5.02 4.20 -23.79
CA ARG A 304 4.07 3.67 -24.80
C ARG A 304 4.66 2.40 -25.38
N PRO A 305 3.84 1.38 -25.66
CA PRO A 305 4.30 0.19 -26.38
C PRO A 305 4.85 0.60 -27.76
N ARG A 306 5.95 -0.03 -28.17
CA ARG A 306 6.60 0.24 -29.45
C ARG A 306 6.64 -1.02 -30.30
N ASP A 307 6.11 -0.95 -31.53
CA ASP A 307 6.24 -2.02 -32.52
C ASP A 307 7.69 -2.14 -33.02
N VAL A 308 8.34 -1.00 -33.25
CA VAL A 308 9.76 -0.91 -33.59
C VAL A 308 10.52 -0.39 -32.36
N LYS A 309 11.29 -1.28 -31.72
CA LYS A 309 11.95 -1.00 -30.42
C LYS A 309 13.35 -0.50 -30.62
N GLY A 310 13.84 0.04 -31.56
CA GLY A 310 15.22 0.48 -31.69
C GLY A 310 16.27 -0.59 -31.23
N PRO A 311 17.56 -0.36 -31.35
CA PRO A 311 18.58 -1.31 -30.90
C PRO A 311 18.54 -1.47 -29.36
N MET A 312 18.62 -2.71 -28.89
CA MET A 312 18.77 -3.01 -27.47
C MET A 312 20.17 -2.56 -27.01
N THR A 313 20.24 -1.74 -25.98
CA THR A 313 21.49 -1.18 -25.46
C THR A 313 22.04 -1.95 -24.26
N ALA A 314 21.18 -2.56 -23.46
CA ALA A 314 21.57 -3.40 -22.33
C ALA A 314 20.42 -4.34 -21.94
N LEU A 315 20.77 -5.45 -21.26
CA LEU A 315 19.84 -6.33 -20.57
C LEU A 315 20.35 -6.55 -19.14
N GLY A 316 19.51 -6.28 -18.12
CA GLY A 316 19.81 -6.60 -16.73
C GLY A 316 19.15 -7.90 -16.32
N LEU A 317 19.91 -8.80 -15.68
CA LEU A 317 19.44 -10.08 -15.21
C LEU A 317 19.68 -10.20 -13.69
N ASP A 318 18.59 -10.31 -12.92
CA ASP A 318 18.60 -10.67 -11.51
C ASP A 318 18.12 -12.13 -11.35
N PRO A 319 19.03 -13.11 -11.19
CA PRO A 319 18.65 -14.51 -11.13
C PRO A 319 18.21 -14.90 -9.72
N ALA A 320 17.02 -15.53 -9.60
CA ALA A 320 16.55 -16.13 -8.36
C ALA A 320 17.38 -17.35 -7.95
N ARG A 321 17.47 -17.59 -6.63
CA ARG A 321 18.24 -18.71 -6.05
C ARG A 321 17.40 -19.96 -5.83
N GLY A 322 16.41 -20.23 -6.70
CA GLY A 322 15.58 -21.43 -6.59
C GLY A 322 14.53 -21.39 -5.46
N GLY A 323 14.34 -20.24 -4.81
CA GLY A 323 13.37 -20.02 -3.73
C GLY A 323 12.04 -19.44 -4.22
N VAL A 324 11.40 -18.69 -3.35
CA VAL A 324 10.12 -17.98 -3.61
C VAL A 324 10.28 -16.73 -4.48
N ASP A 325 11.51 -16.20 -4.61
CA ASP A 325 11.82 -15.05 -5.43
C ASP A 325 11.76 -15.38 -6.93
N ASN A 326 11.62 -14.37 -7.79
CA ASN A 326 11.56 -14.52 -9.23
C ASN A 326 12.87 -14.11 -9.88
N THR A 327 13.26 -14.80 -10.95
CA THR A 327 14.29 -14.28 -11.87
C THR A 327 13.66 -13.18 -12.70
N ALA A 328 14.30 -12.01 -12.73
CA ALA A 328 13.84 -10.86 -13.51
C ALA A 328 14.85 -10.46 -14.60
N ALA A 329 14.32 -10.09 -15.78
CA ALA A 329 15.09 -9.61 -16.92
C ALA A 329 14.52 -8.28 -17.43
N ALA A 330 15.34 -7.22 -17.41
CA ALA A 330 15.01 -5.89 -17.87
C ALA A 330 15.73 -5.58 -19.19
N ARG A 331 14.99 -5.29 -20.26
CA ARG A 331 15.53 -4.97 -21.60
C ARG A 331 15.47 -3.48 -21.84
N ARG A 332 16.63 -2.88 -22.05
CA ARG A 332 16.77 -1.45 -22.30
C ARG A 332 17.09 -1.16 -23.76
N HIS A 333 16.39 -0.19 -24.35
CA HIS A 333 16.54 0.29 -25.72
C HIS A 333 16.79 1.82 -25.68
N GLY A 334 18.03 2.24 -25.45
CA GLY A 334 18.35 3.65 -25.21
C GLY A 334 17.69 4.17 -23.94
N ASN A 335 16.77 5.10 -24.10
CA ASN A 335 15.98 5.68 -23.00
C ASN A 335 14.62 4.99 -22.76
N TRP A 336 14.34 3.87 -23.40
CA TRP A 336 13.07 3.15 -23.28
C TRP A 336 13.30 1.72 -22.78
N PHE A 337 12.47 1.28 -21.82
CA PHE A 337 12.45 -0.10 -21.33
C PHE A 337 11.27 -0.86 -21.89
N ASP A 338 11.52 -2.10 -22.32
CA ASP A 338 10.45 -3.06 -22.62
C ASP A 338 9.83 -3.59 -21.33
N GLU A 339 8.67 -4.25 -21.42
CA GLU A 339 8.06 -4.94 -20.29
C GLU A 339 9.06 -5.86 -19.59
N ILE A 340 9.10 -5.82 -18.25
CA ILE A 340 10.00 -6.67 -17.47
C ILE A 340 9.55 -8.11 -17.58
N ARG A 341 10.46 -9.01 -17.94
CA ARG A 341 10.19 -10.44 -18.01
C ARG A 341 10.59 -11.10 -16.70
N GLN A 342 9.71 -11.97 -16.21
CA GLN A 342 9.98 -12.75 -14.99
C GLN A 342 9.72 -14.24 -15.22
N ALA A 343 10.45 -15.05 -14.46
CA ALA A 343 10.19 -16.47 -14.31
C ALA A 343 10.30 -16.87 -12.83
N PRO A 344 9.42 -17.75 -12.32
CA PRO A 344 9.53 -18.25 -10.95
C PRO A 344 10.90 -18.87 -10.69
N GLY A 345 11.48 -18.63 -9.50
CA GLY A 345 12.81 -19.14 -9.15
C GLY A 345 12.91 -20.67 -9.21
N ILE A 346 11.81 -21.38 -8.97
CA ILE A 346 11.77 -22.84 -9.12
C ILE A 346 11.99 -23.29 -10.57
N VAL A 347 11.66 -22.47 -11.56
CA VAL A 347 11.86 -22.75 -12.99
C VAL A 347 13.28 -22.38 -13.42
N THR A 348 13.86 -21.37 -12.81
CA THR A 348 15.21 -20.85 -13.08
C THR A 348 16.17 -21.15 -11.91
N LYS A 349 16.08 -22.35 -11.38
CA LYS A 349 16.74 -22.80 -10.14
C LYS A 349 18.26 -22.88 -10.21
N ASP A 350 18.84 -22.92 -11.40
CA ASP A 350 20.26 -23.06 -11.65
C ASP A 350 20.72 -22.19 -12.83
N GLY A 351 22.06 -22.12 -13.03
CA GLY A 351 22.65 -21.30 -14.09
C GLY A 351 22.17 -21.64 -15.49
N PRO A 352 22.12 -22.91 -15.91
CA PRO A 352 21.62 -23.30 -17.22
C PRO A 352 20.18 -22.83 -17.50
N THR A 353 19.30 -23.01 -16.53
CA THR A 353 17.87 -22.62 -16.69
C THR A 353 17.70 -21.10 -16.67
N ALA A 354 18.47 -20.36 -15.87
CA ALA A 354 18.51 -18.90 -15.88
C ALA A 354 19.07 -18.36 -17.21
N ALA A 355 20.15 -18.95 -17.70
CA ALA A 355 20.71 -18.60 -19.02
C ALA A 355 19.72 -18.93 -20.15
N GLY A 356 19.05 -20.08 -20.10
CA GLY A 356 18.00 -20.46 -21.05
C GLY A 356 16.81 -19.53 -21.07
N PHE A 357 16.45 -18.96 -19.95
CA PHE A 357 15.40 -17.93 -19.84
C PHE A 357 15.80 -16.62 -20.52
N VAL A 358 17.04 -16.15 -20.30
CA VAL A 358 17.46 -14.81 -20.75
C VAL A 358 18.02 -14.81 -22.18
N ALA A 359 18.72 -15.85 -22.63
CA ALA A 359 19.37 -15.87 -23.94
C ALA A 359 18.43 -15.56 -25.11
N PRO A 360 17.19 -16.08 -25.17
CA PRO A 360 16.23 -15.73 -26.24
C PRO A 360 15.75 -14.27 -26.21
N LEU A 361 15.98 -13.55 -25.11
CA LEU A 361 15.55 -12.15 -24.96
C LEU A 361 16.57 -11.15 -25.54
N VAL A 362 17.82 -11.57 -25.67
CA VAL A 362 18.92 -10.72 -26.17
C VAL A 362 18.72 -10.37 -27.64
N ARG A 363 18.93 -9.09 -28.00
CA ARG A 363 18.86 -8.58 -29.38
C ARG A 363 20.06 -7.67 -29.64
N ASN A 364 20.44 -7.55 -30.89
CA ASN A 364 21.47 -6.61 -31.37
C ASN A 364 22.84 -6.79 -30.71
N GLY A 365 23.15 -7.99 -30.17
CA GLY A 365 24.39 -8.19 -29.43
C GLY A 365 24.52 -7.31 -28.18
N ALA A 366 23.40 -6.94 -27.57
CA ALA A 366 23.39 -6.13 -26.34
C ALA A 366 24.12 -6.84 -25.19
N PRO A 367 24.88 -6.11 -24.36
CA PRO A 367 25.50 -6.68 -23.17
C PRO A 367 24.45 -7.06 -22.13
N ILE A 368 24.71 -8.14 -21.40
CA ILE A 368 23.90 -8.63 -20.30
C ILE A 368 24.64 -8.31 -18.99
N ALA A 369 24.07 -7.45 -18.17
CA ALA A 369 24.53 -7.21 -16.79
C ALA A 369 23.88 -8.25 -15.87
N VAL A 370 24.68 -9.09 -15.23
CA VAL A 370 24.22 -10.22 -14.38
C VAL A 370 24.71 -10.01 -12.96
N ASP A 371 23.84 -10.12 -11.96
CA ASP A 371 24.28 -10.24 -10.56
C ASP A 371 25.14 -11.52 -10.42
N ALA A 372 26.44 -11.33 -10.25
CA ALA A 372 27.43 -12.42 -10.26
C ALA A 372 27.55 -13.17 -8.92
N ILE A 373 26.68 -12.87 -7.92
CA ILE A 373 26.73 -13.49 -6.60
C ILE A 373 25.87 -14.78 -6.58
N GLY A 374 26.43 -15.90 -6.10
CA GLY A 374 25.71 -17.18 -5.96
C GLY A 374 25.35 -17.82 -7.32
N ILE A 375 24.07 -18.12 -7.57
CA ILE A 375 23.62 -18.74 -8.84
C ILE A 375 23.93 -17.87 -10.05
N GLY A 376 24.05 -16.57 -9.87
CA GLY A 376 24.41 -15.64 -10.94
C GLY A 376 25.78 -15.94 -11.54
N SER A 377 26.76 -16.42 -10.77
CA SER A 377 28.06 -16.84 -11.31
C SER A 377 27.92 -18.02 -12.28
N SER A 378 27.08 -19.00 -11.96
CA SER A 378 26.79 -20.12 -12.86
C SER A 378 26.05 -19.67 -14.12
N ALA A 379 25.03 -18.78 -14.00
CA ALA A 379 24.33 -18.20 -15.16
C ALA A 379 25.30 -17.41 -16.06
N LEU A 380 26.23 -16.67 -15.46
CA LEU A 380 27.29 -15.94 -16.17
C LEU A 380 28.12 -16.90 -17.05
N ASP A 381 28.62 -18.02 -16.48
CA ASP A 381 29.44 -19.00 -17.19
C ASP A 381 28.71 -19.61 -18.39
N PHE A 382 27.42 -19.96 -18.21
CA PHE A 382 26.60 -20.50 -19.29
C PHE A 382 26.32 -19.49 -20.39
N LEU A 383 26.06 -18.22 -20.04
CA LEU A 383 25.85 -17.14 -21.03
C LEU A 383 27.13 -16.84 -21.82
N ILE A 384 28.30 -16.88 -21.17
CA ILE A 384 29.61 -16.79 -21.85
C ILE A 384 29.81 -17.97 -22.80
N GLY A 385 29.47 -19.19 -22.35
CA GLY A 385 29.52 -20.40 -23.17
C GLY A 385 28.60 -20.33 -24.41
N LEU A 386 27.52 -19.56 -24.36
CA LEU A 386 26.65 -19.24 -25.52
C LEU A 386 27.21 -18.09 -26.41
N ASN A 387 28.43 -17.65 -26.15
CA ASN A 387 29.06 -16.53 -26.85
C ASN A 387 28.29 -15.20 -26.76
N LEU A 388 27.54 -15.00 -25.66
CA LEU A 388 26.86 -13.76 -25.37
C LEU A 388 27.80 -12.82 -24.61
N ARG A 389 27.55 -11.54 -24.73
CA ARG A 389 28.33 -10.50 -24.05
C ARG A 389 27.78 -10.35 -22.64
N VAL A 390 28.56 -10.70 -21.66
CA VAL A 390 28.13 -10.69 -20.27
C VAL A 390 29.05 -9.81 -19.46
N HIS A 391 28.45 -8.98 -18.60
CA HIS A 391 29.13 -8.15 -17.62
C HIS A 391 28.71 -8.61 -16.23
N ALA A 392 29.70 -9.08 -15.45
CA ALA A 392 29.48 -9.51 -14.08
C ALA A 392 29.27 -8.29 -13.17
N VAL A 393 28.14 -8.22 -12.48
CA VAL A 393 27.86 -7.18 -11.51
C VAL A 393 28.05 -7.73 -10.11
N VAL A 394 29.00 -7.19 -9.36
CA VAL A 394 29.21 -7.48 -7.94
C VAL A 394 28.76 -6.24 -7.16
N ALA A 395 27.50 -6.27 -6.70
CA ALA A 395 26.84 -5.12 -6.07
C ALA A 395 27.57 -4.54 -4.85
N SER A 396 28.31 -5.37 -4.11
CA SER A 396 29.10 -5.00 -2.93
C SER A 396 30.49 -4.42 -3.24
N GLU A 397 30.99 -4.57 -4.47
CA GLU A 397 32.30 -4.05 -4.90
C GLU A 397 32.35 -2.54 -4.82
N GLY A 398 33.53 -1.98 -4.44
CA GLY A 398 33.72 -0.54 -4.32
C GLY A 398 33.63 0.16 -5.68
N SER A 399 32.83 1.21 -5.78
CA SER A 399 32.76 2.04 -7.01
C SER A 399 33.86 3.10 -7.05
N LYS A 400 34.36 3.35 -8.24
CA LYS A 400 35.29 4.45 -8.53
C LYS A 400 34.61 5.66 -9.18
N SER A 401 33.33 5.50 -9.54
CA SER A 401 32.55 6.49 -10.26
C SER A 401 32.05 7.63 -9.35
N ARG A 402 31.56 8.67 -9.98
CA ARG A 402 30.89 9.81 -9.34
C ARG A 402 29.51 10.04 -9.98
N ASP A 403 28.68 10.83 -9.29
CA ASP A 403 27.43 11.34 -9.83
C ASP A 403 27.70 12.30 -11.04
N VAL A 404 26.64 12.64 -11.76
CA VAL A 404 26.71 13.53 -12.94
C VAL A 404 27.31 14.91 -12.61
N THR A 405 27.21 15.37 -11.35
CA THR A 405 27.81 16.65 -10.91
C THR A 405 29.30 16.52 -10.59
N GLY A 406 29.85 15.31 -10.50
CA GLY A 406 31.21 15.04 -10.05
C GLY A 406 31.45 15.23 -8.55
N THR A 407 30.41 15.54 -7.78
CA THR A 407 30.51 15.92 -6.36
C THR A 407 30.39 14.71 -5.43
N LEU A 408 29.42 13.82 -5.68
CA LEU A 408 29.15 12.66 -4.84
C LEU A 408 29.91 11.42 -5.32
N ARG A 409 30.40 10.63 -4.37
CA ARG A 409 30.98 9.31 -4.65
C ARG A 409 30.00 8.22 -4.28
N PHE A 410 30.22 7.02 -4.79
CA PHE A 410 29.43 5.86 -4.46
C PHE A 410 30.22 4.89 -3.59
N LYS A 411 29.63 4.39 -2.52
CA LYS A 411 30.27 3.43 -1.62
C LYS A 411 30.59 2.12 -2.34
N ASN A 412 29.66 1.67 -3.18
CA ASN A 412 29.75 0.43 -3.94
C ASN A 412 28.99 0.53 -5.28
N VAL A 413 29.10 -0.51 -6.10
CA VAL A 413 28.44 -0.63 -7.41
C VAL A 413 26.91 -0.54 -7.27
N ARG A 414 26.32 -1.09 -6.19
CA ARG A 414 24.87 -0.98 -5.97
C ARG A 414 24.43 0.49 -5.81
N ALA A 415 25.19 1.28 -5.07
CA ALA A 415 24.91 2.70 -4.90
C ALA A 415 25.02 3.46 -6.23
N GLU A 416 26.02 3.13 -7.04
CA GLU A 416 26.22 3.70 -8.36
C GLU A 416 25.05 3.39 -9.29
N MET A 417 24.65 2.12 -9.46
CA MET A 417 23.58 1.69 -10.36
C MET A 417 22.26 2.41 -10.05
N TYR A 418 21.86 2.41 -8.79
CA TYR A 418 20.60 3.03 -8.37
C TYR A 418 20.66 4.56 -8.47
N TRP A 419 21.81 5.18 -8.23
CA TRP A 419 21.93 6.63 -8.37
C TRP A 419 21.91 7.08 -9.82
N ARG A 420 22.58 6.35 -10.72
CA ARG A 420 22.53 6.61 -12.17
C ARG A 420 21.13 6.38 -12.74
N LEU A 421 20.42 5.36 -12.26
CA LEU A 421 19.00 5.16 -12.59
C LEU A 421 18.15 6.34 -12.11
N ARG A 422 18.38 6.85 -10.89
CA ARG A 422 17.74 8.07 -10.38
C ARG A 422 17.99 9.27 -11.32
N GLU A 423 19.23 9.49 -11.70
CA GLU A 423 19.60 10.60 -12.61
C GLU A 423 18.91 10.46 -13.98
N ALA A 424 18.82 9.24 -14.50
CA ALA A 424 18.13 8.96 -15.75
C ALA A 424 16.60 9.09 -15.66
N LEU A 425 16.03 8.95 -14.47
CA LEU A 425 14.60 9.15 -14.22
C LEU A 425 14.22 10.61 -13.97
N ASP A 426 15.20 11.49 -13.75
CA ASP A 426 14.93 12.91 -13.51
C ASP A 426 14.15 13.49 -14.70
N PRO A 427 12.92 14.01 -14.49
CA PRO A 427 12.11 14.57 -15.56
C PRO A 427 12.73 15.84 -16.19
N THR A 428 13.73 16.43 -15.55
CA THR A 428 14.48 17.60 -16.08
C THR A 428 15.70 17.19 -16.90
N ALA A 429 16.05 15.90 -16.95
CA ALA A 429 17.10 15.41 -17.82
C ALA A 429 16.76 15.63 -19.31
N SER A 430 17.76 15.78 -20.15
CA SER A 430 17.58 16.01 -21.59
C SER A 430 16.81 14.86 -22.27
N GLU A 431 17.05 13.64 -21.85
CA GLU A 431 16.43 12.42 -22.37
C GLU A 431 16.03 11.50 -21.18
N PRO A 432 14.96 11.82 -20.44
CA PRO A 432 14.55 11.00 -19.33
C PRO A 432 14.04 9.64 -19.81
N ILE A 433 14.31 8.58 -19.04
CA ILE A 433 13.92 7.23 -19.41
C ILE A 433 12.40 6.99 -19.24
N ASP A 434 11.87 6.08 -20.09
CA ASP A 434 10.50 5.59 -20.03
C ASP A 434 10.49 4.17 -19.45
N LEU A 435 9.69 3.96 -18.40
CA LEU A 435 9.50 2.67 -17.75
C LEU A 435 8.10 2.10 -18.05
N PRO A 436 7.95 0.77 -18.22
CA PRO A 436 6.65 0.16 -18.42
C PRO A 436 5.74 0.41 -17.21
N PRO A 437 4.40 0.50 -17.41
CA PRO A 437 3.41 0.70 -16.35
C PRO A 437 3.27 -0.57 -15.50
N ASP A 438 4.21 -0.77 -14.57
CA ASP A 438 4.37 -1.95 -13.74
C ASP A 438 4.41 -1.54 -12.27
N GLN A 439 3.39 -1.95 -11.50
CA GLN A 439 3.24 -1.59 -10.10
C GLN A 439 4.29 -2.24 -9.19
N GLU A 440 4.71 -3.47 -9.49
CA GLU A 440 5.76 -4.10 -8.72
C GLU A 440 7.10 -3.38 -8.95
N LEU A 441 7.40 -2.98 -10.18
CA LEU A 441 8.58 -2.16 -10.49
C LEU A 441 8.53 -0.81 -9.77
N LEU A 442 7.36 -0.14 -9.76
CA LEU A 442 7.20 1.11 -9.01
C LEU A 442 7.48 0.88 -7.52
N GLY A 443 6.92 -0.17 -6.94
CA GLY A 443 7.16 -0.53 -5.54
C GLY A 443 8.64 -0.80 -5.26
N ASP A 444 9.30 -1.60 -6.12
CA ASP A 444 10.72 -1.93 -5.99
C ASP A 444 11.60 -0.68 -5.96
N LEU A 445 11.41 0.22 -6.93
CA LEU A 445 12.22 1.43 -7.06
C LEU A 445 11.92 2.46 -5.96
N ALA A 446 10.66 2.59 -5.55
CA ALA A 446 10.24 3.49 -4.48
C ALA A 446 10.67 3.00 -3.08
N ALA A 447 10.92 1.71 -2.90
CA ALA A 447 11.38 1.15 -1.63
C ALA A 447 12.87 1.40 -1.34
N VAL A 448 13.67 1.74 -2.35
CA VAL A 448 15.11 1.90 -2.19
C VAL A 448 15.43 3.13 -1.35
N ARG A 449 16.22 2.93 -0.30
CA ARG A 449 16.70 3.99 0.61
C ARG A 449 18.20 4.15 0.49
N TYR A 450 18.67 5.37 0.73
CA TYR A 450 20.11 5.65 0.79
C TYR A 450 20.48 6.31 2.12
N LYS A 451 21.77 6.34 2.40
CA LYS A 451 22.38 7.14 3.46
C LYS A 451 23.64 7.81 2.93
N VAL A 452 23.94 8.97 3.48
CA VAL A 452 25.21 9.66 3.21
C VAL A 452 26.26 9.12 4.18
N VAL A 453 27.39 8.68 3.65
CA VAL A 453 28.51 8.15 4.43
C VAL A 453 29.76 8.97 4.17
N GLN A 454 30.64 9.05 5.17
CA GLN A 454 31.93 9.70 4.98
C GLN A 454 32.90 8.76 4.23
N MET A 455 33.50 9.25 3.17
CA MET A 455 34.49 8.52 2.38
C MET A 455 35.85 9.29 2.40
N GLY A 456 36.74 8.88 3.32
CA GLY A 456 38.01 9.59 3.56
C GLY A 456 37.80 10.87 4.42
N GLN A 457 38.80 11.78 4.39
CA GLN A 457 38.78 12.92 5.34
C GLN A 457 37.81 14.05 4.99
N SER A 458 37.22 14.10 3.80
CA SER A 458 36.41 15.27 3.37
C SER A 458 35.32 14.99 2.32
N LEU A 459 35.00 13.73 1.98
CA LEU A 459 34.12 13.44 0.87
C LEU A 459 32.85 12.74 1.36
N ALA A 460 31.70 13.28 0.95
CA ALA A 460 30.40 12.61 1.09
C ALA A 460 30.26 11.50 0.04
N GLY A 461 29.79 10.34 0.45
CA GLY A 461 29.48 9.21 -0.40
C GLY A 461 28.05 8.73 -0.22
N ILE A 462 27.49 8.18 -1.27
CA ILE A 462 26.17 7.55 -1.26
C ILE A 462 26.33 6.05 -1.00
N GLN A 463 25.56 5.53 -0.07
CA GLN A 463 25.40 4.09 0.18
C GLN A 463 23.90 3.75 0.19
N MET A 464 23.49 2.76 -0.60
CA MET A 464 22.13 2.22 -0.47
C MET A 464 22.02 1.42 0.83
N ARG A 465 20.83 1.46 1.47
CA ARG A 465 20.51 0.59 2.61
C ARG A 465 20.41 -0.86 2.19
N ASP A 466 20.47 -1.76 3.17
CA ASP A 466 20.55 -3.19 2.90
C ASP A 466 19.28 -3.73 2.22
N LYS A 467 19.43 -4.83 1.43
CA LYS A 467 18.31 -5.49 0.75
C LYS A 467 17.26 -6.02 1.74
N ASP A 468 17.66 -6.39 2.95
CA ASP A 468 16.74 -6.90 3.97
C ASP A 468 15.76 -5.82 4.44
N GLU A 469 16.20 -4.57 4.60
CA GLU A 469 15.30 -3.45 4.91
C GLU A 469 14.26 -3.24 3.77
N ILE A 470 14.66 -3.42 2.51
CA ILE A 470 13.73 -3.33 1.37
C ILE A 470 12.73 -4.49 1.39
N ARG A 471 13.19 -5.70 1.71
CA ARG A 471 12.33 -6.88 1.86
C ARG A 471 11.30 -6.70 2.96
N GLU A 472 11.66 -6.12 4.10
CA GLU A 472 10.72 -5.82 5.18
C GLU A 472 9.61 -4.87 4.71
N VAL A 473 9.96 -3.84 3.94
CA VAL A 473 9.00 -2.86 3.40
C VAL A 473 8.10 -3.48 2.33
N LEU A 474 8.66 -4.29 1.42
CA LEU A 474 7.92 -4.85 0.28
C LEU A 474 7.22 -6.18 0.61
N GLY A 475 7.66 -6.90 1.65
CA GLY A 475 7.27 -8.29 1.90
C GLY A 475 7.81 -9.30 0.87
N ARG A 476 8.70 -8.87 -0.04
CA ARG A 476 9.32 -9.66 -1.12
C ARG A 476 10.64 -9.05 -1.58
N SER A 477 11.37 -9.74 -2.45
CA SER A 477 12.57 -9.21 -3.12
C SER A 477 12.24 -8.13 -4.15
N SER A 478 13.22 -7.24 -4.44
CA SER A 478 13.13 -6.13 -5.42
C SER A 478 13.63 -6.53 -6.80
N ASP A 479 13.31 -7.73 -7.27
CA ASP A 479 13.92 -8.37 -8.45
C ASP A 479 13.81 -7.54 -9.73
N ARG A 480 12.65 -6.88 -9.96
CA ARG A 480 12.43 -6.02 -11.13
C ARG A 480 13.26 -4.75 -11.05
N GLY A 481 13.30 -4.12 -9.89
CA GLY A 481 14.08 -2.91 -9.63
C GLY A 481 15.58 -3.17 -9.75
N ASP A 482 16.09 -4.28 -9.21
CA ASP A 482 17.48 -4.68 -9.33
C ASP A 482 17.86 -4.97 -10.78
N ALA A 483 17.01 -5.69 -11.55
CA ALA A 483 17.25 -5.93 -12.98
C ALA A 483 17.31 -4.63 -13.81
N VAL A 484 16.44 -3.66 -13.55
CA VAL A 484 16.47 -2.34 -14.21
C VAL A 484 17.74 -1.59 -13.82
N ALA A 485 18.09 -1.53 -12.53
CA ALA A 485 19.27 -0.80 -12.04
C ALA A 485 20.58 -1.34 -12.62
N MET A 486 20.71 -2.66 -12.79
CA MET A 486 21.91 -3.27 -13.38
C MET A 486 22.18 -2.80 -14.79
N THR A 487 21.19 -2.33 -15.56
CA THR A 487 21.44 -1.75 -16.90
C THR A 487 22.17 -0.40 -16.86
N PHE A 488 22.43 0.15 -15.68
CA PHE A 488 23.14 1.42 -15.45
C PHE A 488 24.54 1.23 -14.82
N VAL A 489 25.00 -0.02 -14.69
CA VAL A 489 26.37 -0.28 -14.20
C VAL A 489 27.40 0.29 -15.17
N ASP A 490 28.51 0.83 -14.63
CA ASP A 490 29.60 1.34 -15.42
C ASP A 490 30.36 0.21 -16.14
N GLY A 491 30.98 0.53 -17.28
CA GLY A 491 31.77 -0.43 -18.03
C GLY A 491 30.98 -1.45 -18.86
N LEU A 492 29.67 -1.25 -19.06
CA LEU A 492 28.93 -2.04 -20.04
C LEU A 492 29.48 -1.76 -21.45
N PRO A 493 29.91 -2.79 -22.20
CA PRO A 493 30.38 -2.61 -23.54
C PRO A 493 29.25 -2.10 -24.46
N PRO A 494 29.54 -1.23 -25.43
CA PRO A 494 28.53 -0.73 -26.36
C PRO A 494 27.89 -1.88 -27.15
N ALA A 495 26.60 -1.77 -27.47
CA ALA A 495 25.88 -2.75 -28.28
C ALA A 495 26.54 -2.82 -29.71
N GLY A 496 26.56 -4.02 -30.28
CA GLY A 496 27.00 -4.20 -31.69
C GLY A 496 28.45 -4.64 -31.92
N VAL A 497 29.38 -4.57 -30.93
CA VAL A 497 30.75 -5.10 -31.05
C VAL A 497 30.82 -6.52 -30.47
N SER A 498 31.33 -7.53 -31.14
CA SER A 498 31.41 -8.91 -30.58
C SER A 498 32.39 -8.98 -29.40
N ALA A 499 32.16 -9.92 -28.46
CA ALA A 499 33.08 -10.12 -27.33
C ALA A 499 34.51 -10.48 -27.81
N GLY A 500 34.63 -11.16 -28.95
CA GLY A 500 35.91 -11.43 -29.61
C GLY A 500 36.61 -10.16 -30.11
N ASP A 501 35.85 -9.18 -30.65
CA ASP A 501 36.41 -7.91 -31.13
C ASP A 501 36.87 -7.02 -29.98
N ALA A 502 36.14 -7.01 -28.84
CA ALA A 502 36.56 -6.25 -27.66
C ALA A 502 37.85 -6.83 -27.04
N ALA A 503 37.93 -8.17 -26.90
CA ALA A 503 39.13 -8.83 -26.44
C ALA A 503 40.33 -8.64 -27.42
N TYR A 504 40.07 -8.69 -28.73
CA TYR A 504 41.06 -8.46 -29.76
C TYR A 504 41.58 -7.01 -29.78
N ARG A 505 40.71 -6.00 -29.66
CA ARG A 505 41.08 -4.59 -29.54
C ARG A 505 41.93 -4.34 -28.29
N LYS A 506 41.49 -4.87 -27.14
CA LYS A 506 42.21 -4.75 -25.86
C LYS A 506 43.57 -5.44 -25.90
N ALA A 507 43.68 -6.59 -26.56
CA ALA A 507 44.95 -7.31 -26.73
C ALA A 507 45.94 -6.60 -27.69
N ARG A 508 45.44 -5.75 -28.60
CA ARG A 508 46.24 -4.98 -29.54
C ARG A 508 46.45 -3.51 -29.16
N GLY A 509 45.99 -3.07 -27.99
CA GLY A 509 46.24 -1.72 -27.49
C GLY A 509 45.53 -0.59 -28.25
N TYR A 510 44.47 -0.89 -29.00
CA TYR A 510 43.58 0.14 -29.53
C TYR A 510 42.74 0.69 -28.38
N GLY A 511 42.99 1.93 -27.98
CA GLY A 511 42.20 2.65 -27.00
C GLY A 511 40.76 2.93 -27.51
N ASP A 512 39.87 3.27 -26.60
CA ASP A 512 38.45 3.55 -26.87
C ASP A 512 38.21 4.89 -27.60
N ASP A 513 39.22 5.46 -28.23
CA ASP A 513 39.14 6.71 -28.99
C ASP A 513 39.48 6.40 -30.48
N ASP A 514 38.42 5.98 -31.24
CA ASP A 514 38.24 6.22 -32.68
C ASP A 514 36.82 5.76 -33.10
#